data_ba274f6bea34f45879a9a8b72fc07fb3
#
_entry.id   ba274f6bea34f45879a9a8b72fc07fb3
#
_cell.length_a   1.000
_cell.length_b   1.000
_cell.length_c   1.000
_cell.angle_alpha   90.00
_cell.angle_beta   90.00
_cell.angle_gamma   90.00
#
_symmetry.space_group_name_H-M   'P 1'
#
loop_
_entity.id
_entity.type
_entity.pdbx_description
1 polymer ?
#
loop_
_entity_poly.entity_id
_entity_poly.type
_entity_poly.pdbx_seq_one_letter_code
_entity_poly.pdbx_strand_id
1 'polypeptide(L)'
;MEFSFHFSDDIEKYNESRLEINDSGIKRDEFYLSLTEFIRLLGNSFAIDLNKTYKSPILPKNLIHYTYNPLTKTWELFCDIQAFLSDIKAFNDETVFIKVGIPRLLIKYIFNETREHSYQLTELFIYALKDTESINEDTQIYKFPFSNVNNVGRMCTGSNKLPKINALLEAENLHKNYLFQTVFTNHFYNERNVSSYSLDKLLSKLQEQAFPQEWLIEQNMTFGEIIK
;
A
#
# COMPACT_ATOMS: atom_id res chain seq x y z
N MET A 1 -17.80 -29.81 12.88
CA MET A 1 -16.78 -30.75 12.39
C MET A 1 -15.42 -30.15 12.68
N GLU A 2 -14.54 -30.87 13.38
CA GLU A 2 -13.21 -30.43 13.80
C GLU A 2 -12.18 -31.38 13.21
N PHE A 3 -11.05 -30.83 12.77
CA PHE A 3 -9.94 -31.58 12.21
C PHE A 3 -8.71 -31.37 13.10
N SER A 4 -8.12 -32.47 13.59
CA SER A 4 -6.91 -32.44 14.39
C SER A 4 -5.80 -33.19 13.65
N PHE A 5 -4.66 -32.55 13.43
CA PHE A 5 -3.50 -33.19 12.82
C PHE A 5 -2.40 -33.37 13.85
N HIS A 6 -1.99 -34.64 14.08
CA HIS A 6 -0.98 -35.02 15.03
C HIS A 6 0.30 -35.40 14.30
N PHE A 7 1.38 -34.67 14.57
CA PHE A 7 2.71 -35.01 14.08
C PHE A 7 3.40 -35.95 15.08
N SER A 8 4.16 -36.91 14.56
CA SER A 8 5.05 -37.70 15.39
C SER A 8 6.34 -36.94 15.67
N ASP A 9 6.77 -36.85 16.94
CA ASP A 9 8.06 -36.28 17.33
C ASP A 9 9.24 -37.21 16.99
N ASP A 10 8.97 -38.44 16.56
CA ASP A 10 9.96 -39.43 16.21
C ASP A 10 10.31 -39.36 14.72
N ILE A 11 11.56 -38.97 14.44
CA ILE A 11 12.07 -38.77 13.07
C ILE A 11 11.93 -40.08 12.23
N GLU A 12 12.00 -41.26 12.85
CA GLU A 12 11.82 -42.54 12.16
C GLU A 12 10.36 -42.83 11.80
N LYS A 13 9.40 -42.09 12.42
CA LYS A 13 7.96 -42.22 12.21
C LYS A 13 7.30 -41.03 11.51
N TYR A 14 8.08 -40.22 10.85
CA TYR A 14 7.55 -39.02 10.09
C TYR A 14 6.46 -39.40 9.07
N ASN A 15 6.37 -40.65 8.67
CA ASN A 15 5.33 -41.14 7.77
C ASN A 15 4.04 -41.60 8.49
N GLU A 16 3.98 -41.48 9.81
CA GLU A 16 2.84 -41.91 10.62
C GLU A 16 2.09 -40.72 11.25
N SER A 17 2.10 -39.55 10.61
CA SER A 17 1.28 -38.42 11.05
C SER A 17 -0.21 -38.73 10.86
N ARG A 18 -1.01 -38.36 11.84
CA ARG A 18 -2.41 -38.80 11.96
C ARG A 18 -3.35 -37.60 11.82
N LEU A 19 -4.31 -37.70 10.89
CA LEU A 19 -5.44 -36.76 10.77
C LEU A 19 -6.68 -37.38 11.42
N GLU A 20 -7.20 -36.77 12.46
CA GLU A 20 -8.48 -37.14 13.08
C GLU A 20 -9.59 -36.20 12.65
N ILE A 21 -10.75 -36.76 12.34
CA ILE A 21 -11.99 -36.02 12.04
C ILE A 21 -12.96 -36.24 13.19
N ASN A 22 -13.30 -35.17 13.91
CA ASN A 22 -14.27 -35.17 15.00
C ASN A 22 -15.52 -34.39 14.62
N ASP A 23 -16.69 -34.93 14.97
CA ASP A 23 -17.95 -34.24 14.81
C ASP A 23 -18.70 -34.25 16.15
N SER A 24 -18.94 -33.05 16.71
CA SER A 24 -19.63 -32.89 18.00
C SER A 24 -19.00 -33.72 19.14
N GLY A 25 -17.66 -33.82 19.16
CA GLY A 25 -16.89 -34.54 20.16
C GLY A 25 -16.81 -36.08 19.92
N ILE A 26 -17.36 -36.57 18.81
CA ILE A 26 -17.29 -37.98 18.43
C ILE A 26 -16.28 -38.12 17.29
N LYS A 27 -15.27 -38.99 17.51
CA LYS A 27 -14.29 -39.34 16.45
C LYS A 27 -15.06 -40.05 15.32
N ARG A 28 -15.01 -39.49 14.11
CA ARG A 28 -15.68 -40.04 12.93
C ARG A 28 -14.76 -40.88 12.07
N ASP A 29 -13.50 -40.40 11.93
CA ASP A 29 -12.55 -41.05 11.06
C ASP A 29 -11.09 -40.76 11.47
N GLU A 30 -10.16 -41.55 10.99
CA GLU A 30 -8.74 -41.40 11.25
C GLU A 30 -7.95 -41.84 10.02
N PHE A 31 -7.02 -41.01 9.57
CA PHE A 31 -6.18 -41.25 8.42
C PHE A 31 -4.71 -41.09 8.79
N TYR A 32 -3.88 -41.97 8.30
CA TYR A 32 -2.43 -41.86 8.41
C TYR A 32 -1.89 -41.27 7.12
N LEU A 33 -1.23 -40.12 7.21
CA LEU A 33 -0.74 -39.36 6.07
C LEU A 33 0.70 -38.95 6.34
N SER A 34 1.54 -38.96 5.31
CA SER A 34 2.83 -38.29 5.39
C SER A 34 2.61 -36.76 5.43
N LEU A 35 3.57 -36.04 6.00
CA LEU A 35 3.54 -34.57 5.98
C LEU A 35 3.40 -34.01 4.55
N THR A 36 4.09 -34.65 3.59
CA THR A 36 4.02 -34.29 2.17
C THR A 36 2.61 -34.44 1.59
N GLU A 37 1.94 -35.56 1.92
CA GLU A 37 0.55 -35.80 1.48
C GLU A 37 -0.41 -34.82 2.15
N PHE A 38 -0.23 -34.53 3.43
CA PHE A 38 -1.04 -33.53 4.14
C PHE A 38 -0.90 -32.13 3.51
N ILE A 39 0.34 -31.68 3.25
CA ILE A 39 0.59 -30.39 2.57
C ILE A 39 -0.04 -30.39 1.17
N ARG A 40 0.04 -31.50 0.43
CA ARG A 40 -0.60 -31.64 -0.89
C ARG A 40 -2.12 -31.55 -0.82
N LEU A 41 -2.74 -32.20 0.17
CA LEU A 41 -4.17 -32.18 0.40
C LEU A 41 -4.65 -30.77 0.79
N LEU A 42 -3.94 -30.09 1.69
CA LEU A 42 -4.21 -28.68 2.03
C LEU A 42 -4.07 -27.79 0.79
N GLY A 43 -2.99 -27.92 0.03
CA GLY A 43 -2.78 -27.17 -1.21
C GLY A 43 -3.94 -27.33 -2.19
N ASN A 44 -4.42 -28.57 -2.37
CA ASN A 44 -5.56 -28.85 -3.25
C ASN A 44 -6.89 -28.30 -2.68
N SER A 45 -7.07 -28.37 -1.34
CA SER A 45 -8.30 -27.88 -0.67
C SER A 45 -8.42 -26.37 -0.70
N PHE A 46 -7.30 -25.66 -0.65
CA PHE A 46 -7.26 -24.19 -0.76
C PHE A 46 -7.13 -23.71 -2.21
N ALA A 47 -7.26 -24.58 -3.20
CA ALA A 47 -7.03 -24.29 -4.61
C ALA A 47 -5.65 -23.67 -4.89
N ILE A 48 -4.66 -23.93 -4.03
CA ILE A 48 -3.27 -23.56 -4.24
C ILE A 48 -2.67 -24.64 -5.15
N ASP A 49 -2.64 -24.37 -6.44
CA ASP A 49 -1.91 -25.19 -7.40
C ASP A 49 -0.41 -24.90 -7.23
N LEU A 50 0.28 -25.74 -6.46
CA LEU A 50 1.72 -25.63 -6.20
C LEU A 50 2.58 -25.76 -7.48
N ASN A 51 2.00 -26.28 -8.58
CA ASN A 51 2.67 -26.38 -9.87
C ASN A 51 2.36 -25.14 -10.77
N LYS A 52 1.49 -24.24 -10.32
CA LYS A 52 1.10 -23.08 -11.12
C LYS A 52 2.22 -22.04 -11.11
N THR A 53 2.79 -21.79 -12.26
CA THR A 53 3.70 -20.67 -12.45
C THR A 53 2.90 -19.37 -12.47
N TYR A 54 3.10 -18.53 -11.48
CA TYR A 54 2.55 -17.18 -11.45
C TYR A 54 3.52 -16.26 -12.19
N LYS A 55 3.01 -15.57 -13.22
CA LYS A 55 3.78 -14.50 -13.86
C LYS A 55 3.52 -13.21 -13.08
N SER A 56 4.59 -12.49 -12.74
CA SER A 56 4.46 -11.14 -12.21
C SER A 56 3.74 -10.25 -13.22
N PRO A 57 2.78 -9.41 -12.80
CA PRO A 57 2.27 -8.35 -13.65
C PRO A 57 3.40 -7.36 -13.98
N ILE A 58 3.19 -6.54 -15.01
CA ILE A 58 4.10 -5.42 -15.28
C ILE A 58 3.86 -4.37 -14.20
N LEU A 59 4.91 -4.04 -13.47
CA LEU A 59 4.88 -3.13 -12.34
C LEU A 59 5.34 -1.72 -12.74
N PRO A 60 4.96 -0.67 -11.98
CA PRO A 60 5.43 0.71 -12.20
C PRO A 60 6.95 0.81 -12.16
N LYS A 61 7.55 1.68 -12.97
CA LYS A 61 9.00 1.90 -13.00
C LYS A 61 9.54 2.53 -11.71
N ASN A 62 8.71 3.31 -11.04
CA ASN A 62 9.02 3.99 -9.78
C ASN A 62 8.64 3.15 -8.54
N LEU A 63 8.33 1.88 -8.71
CA LEU A 63 8.06 0.96 -7.62
C LEU A 63 9.35 0.61 -6.87
N ILE A 64 9.32 0.70 -5.55
CA ILE A 64 10.45 0.35 -4.68
C ILE A 64 10.16 -0.87 -3.80
N HIS A 65 8.89 -1.13 -3.50
CA HIS A 65 8.46 -2.29 -2.72
C HIS A 65 7.01 -2.64 -3.07
N TYR A 66 6.65 -3.92 -2.94
CA TYR A 66 5.26 -4.35 -3.03
C TYR A 66 5.00 -5.59 -2.16
N THR A 67 3.74 -5.74 -1.77
CA THR A 67 3.22 -6.98 -1.20
C THR A 67 1.99 -7.44 -1.99
N TYR A 68 1.76 -8.73 -2.02
CA TYR A 68 0.55 -9.32 -2.59
C TYR A 68 -0.02 -10.37 -1.65
N ASN A 69 -1.26 -10.20 -1.26
CA ASN A 69 -2.00 -11.20 -0.48
C ASN A 69 -2.92 -11.99 -1.42
N PRO A 70 -2.62 -13.27 -1.71
CA PRO A 70 -3.40 -14.08 -2.63
C PRO A 70 -4.81 -14.45 -2.11
N LEU A 71 -5.02 -14.45 -0.79
CA LEU A 71 -6.31 -14.77 -0.19
C LEU A 71 -7.31 -13.63 -0.38
N THR A 72 -6.87 -12.40 -0.15
CA THR A 72 -7.71 -11.20 -0.31
C THR A 72 -7.60 -10.60 -1.70
N LYS A 73 -6.65 -11.05 -2.52
CA LYS A 73 -6.28 -10.47 -3.82
C LYS A 73 -5.94 -8.99 -3.73
N THR A 74 -5.23 -8.64 -2.65
CA THR A 74 -4.84 -7.27 -2.36
C THR A 74 -3.38 -7.05 -2.71
N TRP A 75 -3.12 -5.99 -3.46
CA TRP A 75 -1.80 -5.49 -3.81
C TRP A 75 -1.52 -4.22 -3.03
N GLU A 76 -0.36 -4.12 -2.41
CA GLU A 76 0.17 -2.88 -1.86
C GLU A 76 1.42 -2.50 -2.66
N LEU A 77 1.42 -1.34 -3.26
CA LEU A 77 2.52 -0.83 -4.07
C LEU A 77 3.10 0.42 -3.43
N PHE A 78 4.40 0.44 -3.19
CA PHE A 78 5.13 1.60 -2.67
C PHE A 78 5.93 2.23 -3.81
N CYS A 79 5.55 3.44 -4.20
CA CYS A 79 6.13 4.17 -5.32
C CYS A 79 6.91 5.40 -4.84
N ASP A 80 8.14 5.56 -5.35
CA ASP A 80 8.98 6.73 -5.16
C ASP A 80 8.71 7.74 -6.27
N ILE A 81 8.14 8.88 -5.92
CA ILE A 81 7.83 9.96 -6.85
C ILE A 81 8.83 11.08 -6.62
N GLN A 82 9.67 11.36 -7.61
CA GLN A 82 10.64 12.46 -7.53
C GLN A 82 9.92 13.80 -7.39
N ALA A 83 10.58 14.79 -6.76
CA ALA A 83 10.05 16.15 -6.64
C ALA A 83 9.65 16.73 -8.00
N PHE A 84 8.51 17.43 -8.07
CA PHE A 84 7.97 17.96 -9.32
C PHE A 84 7.12 19.22 -9.08
N LEU A 85 6.72 19.86 -10.16
CA LEU A 85 5.75 20.96 -10.13
C LEU A 85 4.37 20.45 -10.56
N SER A 86 3.32 20.90 -9.86
CA SER A 86 1.93 20.54 -10.19
C SER A 86 1.01 21.72 -10.03
N ASP A 87 -0.01 21.80 -10.87
CA ASP A 87 -1.13 22.71 -10.64
C ASP A 87 -2.02 22.12 -9.53
N ILE A 88 -2.40 22.95 -8.58
CA ILE A 88 -3.19 22.56 -7.41
C ILE A 88 -4.51 23.35 -7.42
N LYS A 89 -5.62 22.64 -7.40
CA LYS A 89 -6.94 23.19 -7.14
C LYS A 89 -7.17 23.27 -5.64
N ALA A 90 -7.62 24.39 -5.14
CA ALA A 90 -7.90 24.58 -3.72
C ALA A 90 -9.23 25.28 -3.50
N PHE A 91 -9.83 25.07 -2.32
CA PHE A 91 -11.02 25.80 -1.87
C PHE A 91 -12.22 25.71 -2.82
N ASN A 92 -12.75 24.49 -3.03
CA ASN A 92 -13.93 24.19 -3.86
C ASN A 92 -13.77 24.54 -5.35
N ASP A 93 -12.60 24.29 -5.92
CA ASP A 93 -12.24 24.57 -7.32
C ASP A 93 -12.23 26.07 -7.72
N GLU A 94 -12.40 26.99 -6.79
CA GLU A 94 -12.42 28.43 -7.09
C GLU A 94 -11.03 29.00 -7.34
N THR A 95 -9.97 28.37 -6.80
CA THR A 95 -8.59 28.87 -6.92
C THR A 95 -7.68 27.77 -7.47
N VAL A 96 -6.94 28.10 -8.52
CA VAL A 96 -5.89 27.26 -9.09
C VAL A 96 -4.54 27.91 -8.86
N PHE A 97 -3.65 27.21 -8.16
CA PHE A 97 -2.25 27.59 -7.98
C PHE A 97 -1.41 26.84 -9.01
N ILE A 98 -0.67 27.59 -9.84
CA ILE A 98 0.04 27.06 -11.00
C ILE A 98 1.44 26.62 -10.61
N LYS A 99 1.89 25.44 -11.06
CA LYS A 99 3.25 24.93 -10.89
C LYS A 99 3.74 25.00 -9.44
N VAL A 100 2.93 24.55 -8.50
CA VAL A 100 3.29 24.47 -7.08
C VAL A 100 4.37 23.39 -6.90
N GLY A 101 5.42 23.72 -6.15
CA GLY A 101 6.49 22.75 -5.83
C GLY A 101 6.00 21.66 -4.90
N ILE A 102 6.13 20.42 -5.35
CA ILE A 102 5.80 19.21 -4.60
C ILE A 102 7.12 18.54 -4.21
N PRO A 103 7.35 18.20 -2.93
CA PRO A 103 8.55 17.47 -2.52
C PRO A 103 8.56 16.06 -3.12
N ARG A 104 9.67 15.35 -2.99
CA ARG A 104 9.73 13.91 -3.25
C ARG A 104 8.73 13.19 -2.36
N LEU A 105 7.98 12.25 -2.92
CA LEU A 105 6.92 11.54 -2.21
C LEU A 105 7.15 10.03 -2.20
N LEU A 106 6.80 9.41 -1.09
CA LEU A 106 6.53 7.98 -1.01
C LEU A 106 5.01 7.81 -1.00
N ILE A 107 4.49 7.10 -2.00
CA ILE A 107 3.04 6.83 -2.07
C ILE A 107 2.82 5.32 -1.98
N LYS A 108 2.00 4.91 -0.99
CA LYS A 108 1.49 3.54 -0.87
C LYS A 108 0.10 3.49 -1.47
N TYR A 109 -0.08 2.72 -2.53
CA TYR A 109 -1.36 2.40 -3.15
C TYR A 109 -1.83 1.02 -2.71
N ILE A 110 -3.08 0.89 -2.31
CA ILE A 110 -3.70 -0.40 -1.99
C ILE A 110 -4.78 -0.69 -3.02
N PHE A 111 -4.62 -1.79 -3.75
CA PHE A 111 -5.55 -2.24 -4.79
C PHE A 111 -6.15 -3.58 -4.43
N ASN A 112 -7.43 -3.74 -4.71
CA ASN A 112 -8.07 -5.04 -4.78
C ASN A 112 -8.19 -5.47 -6.25
N GLU A 113 -7.68 -6.67 -6.57
CA GLU A 113 -7.85 -7.28 -7.88
C GLU A 113 -9.32 -7.72 -8.05
N THR A 114 -9.92 -7.31 -9.15
CA THR A 114 -11.29 -7.66 -9.50
C THR A 114 -11.35 -8.97 -10.30
N ARG A 115 -12.54 -9.54 -10.46
CA ARG A 115 -12.74 -10.75 -11.29
C ARG A 115 -12.38 -10.55 -12.77
N GLU A 116 -12.37 -9.32 -13.23
CA GLU A 116 -12.05 -8.93 -14.62
C GLU A 116 -10.55 -8.68 -14.84
N HIS A 117 -9.68 -9.08 -13.88
CA HIS A 117 -8.25 -8.80 -13.89
C HIS A 117 -7.91 -7.31 -14.01
N SER A 118 -8.75 -6.48 -13.42
CA SER A 118 -8.50 -5.06 -13.20
C SER A 118 -8.32 -4.79 -11.72
N TYR A 119 -7.83 -3.61 -11.37
CA TYR A 119 -7.40 -3.29 -10.01
C TYR A 119 -8.17 -2.06 -9.53
N GLN A 120 -8.97 -2.23 -8.49
CA GLN A 120 -9.69 -1.13 -7.84
C GLN A 120 -8.82 -0.54 -6.75
N LEU A 121 -8.43 0.73 -6.86
CA LEU A 121 -7.78 1.43 -5.76
C LEU A 121 -8.78 1.53 -4.59
N THR A 122 -8.35 1.14 -3.40
CA THR A 122 -9.18 1.16 -2.17
C THR A 122 -8.68 2.17 -1.15
N GLU A 123 -7.37 2.30 -1.04
CA GLU A 123 -6.73 3.26 -0.13
C GLU A 123 -5.43 3.78 -0.73
N LEU A 124 -5.05 4.96 -0.25
CA LEU A 124 -3.77 5.52 -0.59
C LEU A 124 -3.18 6.29 0.60
N PHE A 125 -1.87 6.12 0.81
CA PHE A 125 -1.11 6.81 1.84
C PHE A 125 0.01 7.60 1.18
N ILE A 126 0.27 8.80 1.71
CA ILE A 126 1.21 9.73 1.12
C ILE A 126 2.11 10.27 2.22
N TYR A 127 3.40 10.17 1.97
CA TYR A 127 4.45 10.69 2.82
C TYR A 127 5.41 11.52 1.98
N ALA A 128 6.16 12.41 2.60
CA ALA A 128 7.26 13.11 1.95
C ALA A 128 8.59 12.44 2.28
N LEU A 129 9.56 12.61 1.37
CA LEU A 129 10.94 12.17 1.50
C LEU A 129 11.88 13.36 1.24
N LYS A 130 13.09 13.32 1.78
CA LYS A 130 14.18 14.22 1.35
C LYS A 130 14.81 13.69 0.06
N ASP A 131 15.29 14.60 -0.80
CA ASP A 131 15.78 14.26 -2.13
C ASP A 131 17.13 13.53 -2.15
N THR A 132 17.87 13.54 -1.04
CA THR A 132 19.29 13.21 -0.99
C THR A 132 19.61 11.73 -0.79
N GLU A 133 18.60 10.86 -0.54
CA GLU A 133 18.86 9.49 -0.08
C GLU A 133 18.28 8.43 -1.01
N SER A 134 19.05 7.35 -1.22
CA SER A 134 18.49 6.10 -1.72
C SER A 134 17.57 5.51 -0.64
N ILE A 135 16.37 5.09 -1.02
CA ILE A 135 15.40 4.55 -0.06
C ILE A 135 15.87 3.16 0.39
N ASN A 136 15.95 2.99 1.71
CA ASN A 136 16.18 1.74 2.40
C ASN A 136 15.30 1.68 3.67
N GLU A 137 15.36 0.60 4.44
CA GLU A 137 14.51 0.41 5.62
C GLU A 137 14.71 1.50 6.69
N ASP A 138 15.89 2.08 6.80
CA ASP A 138 16.21 3.14 7.78
C ASP A 138 15.84 4.54 7.28
N THR A 139 15.35 4.68 6.04
CA THR A 139 14.99 5.98 5.46
C THR A 139 13.89 6.65 6.28
N GLN A 140 14.19 7.86 6.81
CA GLN A 140 13.25 8.66 7.59
C GLN A 140 12.08 9.13 6.72
N ILE A 141 10.87 9.00 7.22
CA ILE A 141 9.63 9.43 6.58
C ILE A 141 9.16 10.76 7.15
N TYR A 142 8.64 11.62 6.29
CA TYR A 142 8.12 12.95 6.64
C TYR A 142 6.62 13.04 6.36
N LYS A 143 5.93 13.90 7.11
CA LYS A 143 4.51 14.21 6.87
C LYS A 143 4.34 14.80 5.47
N PHE A 144 3.29 14.38 4.76
CA PHE A 144 2.87 15.09 3.54
C PHE A 144 2.54 16.53 3.88
N PRO A 145 3.20 17.55 3.30
CA PRO A 145 3.17 18.92 3.81
C PRO A 145 1.91 19.71 3.46
N PHE A 146 1.02 19.13 2.66
CA PHE A 146 -0.25 19.74 2.26
C PHE A 146 -1.43 19.12 3.02
N SER A 147 -2.64 19.47 2.61
CA SER A 147 -3.90 19.03 3.21
C SER A 147 -4.39 17.66 2.72
N ASN A 148 -5.59 17.28 3.14
CA ASN A 148 -6.34 16.08 2.75
C ASN A 148 -5.68 14.74 3.17
N VAL A 149 -4.62 14.75 3.94
CA VAL A 149 -3.94 13.56 4.44
C VAL A 149 -3.94 13.58 5.98
N ASN A 150 -4.35 12.51 6.62
CA ASN A 150 -4.40 12.44 8.08
C ASN A 150 -3.02 12.18 8.71
N ASN A 151 -2.96 12.08 10.04
CA ASN A 151 -1.70 11.95 10.76
C ASN A 151 -0.97 10.61 10.54
N VAL A 152 -1.65 9.58 10.02
CA VAL A 152 -1.03 8.30 9.66
C VAL A 152 -0.69 8.21 8.16
N GLY A 153 -0.78 9.32 7.44
CA GLY A 153 -0.46 9.38 6.00
C GLY A 153 -1.61 9.00 5.07
N ARG A 154 -2.77 8.55 5.58
CA ARG A 154 -3.91 8.14 4.74
C ARG A 154 -4.61 9.36 4.13
N MET A 155 -4.79 9.33 2.81
CA MET A 155 -5.54 10.37 2.11
C MET A 155 -7.05 10.25 2.39
N CYS A 156 -7.67 11.39 2.68
CA CYS A 156 -9.12 11.51 2.70
C CYS A 156 -9.62 11.81 1.28
N THR A 157 -10.39 10.91 0.72
CA THR A 157 -10.92 11.02 -0.65
C THR A 157 -12.30 11.70 -0.70
N GLY A 158 -12.91 11.97 0.45
CA GLY A 158 -14.25 12.54 0.54
C GLY A 158 -15.27 11.71 -0.24
N SER A 159 -16.04 12.35 -1.12
CA SER A 159 -16.98 11.71 -2.04
C SER A 159 -16.36 11.29 -3.39
N ASN A 160 -15.06 11.53 -3.60
CA ASN A 160 -14.40 11.19 -4.86
C ASN A 160 -14.31 9.66 -5.02
N LYS A 161 -14.71 9.18 -6.19
CA LYS A 161 -14.55 7.77 -6.53
C LYS A 161 -13.08 7.45 -6.76
N LEU A 162 -12.58 6.44 -6.06
CA LEU A 162 -11.24 5.93 -6.28
C LEU A 162 -11.14 5.26 -7.66
N PRO A 163 -10.04 5.46 -8.40
CA PRO A 163 -9.90 4.96 -9.75
C PRO A 163 -9.80 3.42 -9.81
N LYS A 164 -10.27 2.86 -10.90
CA LYS A 164 -10.03 1.49 -11.33
C LYS A 164 -9.03 1.54 -12.48
N ILE A 165 -8.00 0.70 -12.44
CA ILE A 165 -6.96 0.58 -13.47
C ILE A 165 -6.98 -0.84 -14.07
N ASN A 166 -6.51 -0.98 -15.31
CA ASN A 166 -6.49 -2.28 -15.99
C ASN A 166 -5.15 -3.01 -15.82
N ALA A 167 -4.09 -2.28 -15.49
CA ALA A 167 -2.77 -2.84 -15.22
C ALA A 167 -2.09 -2.09 -14.07
N LEU A 168 -1.35 -2.80 -13.20
CA LEU A 168 -0.63 -2.17 -12.08
C LEU A 168 0.41 -1.14 -12.53
N LEU A 169 0.94 -1.28 -13.76
CA LEU A 169 1.81 -0.27 -14.38
C LEU A 169 1.18 1.14 -14.39
N GLU A 170 -0.13 1.26 -14.53
CA GLU A 170 -0.83 2.56 -14.56
C GLU A 170 -0.71 3.34 -13.24
N ALA A 171 -0.38 2.65 -12.13
CA ALA A 171 -0.13 3.31 -10.84
C ALA A 171 1.03 4.32 -10.89
N GLU A 172 1.96 4.18 -11.86
CA GLU A 172 3.06 5.11 -12.10
C GLU A 172 2.59 6.58 -12.21
N ASN A 173 1.41 6.80 -12.78
CA ASN A 173 0.88 8.14 -13.06
C ASN A 173 -0.34 8.52 -12.21
N LEU A 174 -0.78 7.70 -11.27
CA LEU A 174 -1.97 8.01 -10.46
C LEU A 174 -1.81 9.26 -9.61
N HIS A 175 -0.59 9.59 -9.17
CA HIS A 175 -0.34 10.83 -8.46
C HIS A 175 -0.72 12.06 -9.31
N LYS A 176 -0.41 12.09 -10.61
CA LYS A 176 -0.77 13.19 -11.53
C LYS A 176 -2.24 13.14 -11.96
N ASN A 177 -2.72 11.94 -12.31
CA ASN A 177 -4.02 11.77 -12.94
C ASN A 177 -5.18 11.74 -11.94
N TYR A 178 -4.90 11.50 -10.66
CA TYR A 178 -5.91 11.42 -9.62
C TYR A 178 -5.59 12.31 -8.42
N LEU A 179 -4.49 12.05 -7.69
CA LEU A 179 -4.18 12.73 -6.44
C LEU A 179 -4.15 14.27 -6.58
N PHE A 180 -3.33 14.79 -7.49
CA PHE A 180 -3.19 16.23 -7.71
C PHE A 180 -4.29 16.85 -8.60
N GLN A 181 -5.27 16.04 -9.04
CA GLN A 181 -6.52 16.56 -9.64
C GLN A 181 -7.63 16.75 -8.61
N THR A 182 -7.46 16.26 -7.37
CA THR A 182 -8.43 16.50 -6.29
C THR A 182 -8.32 17.91 -5.74
N VAL A 183 -9.41 18.43 -5.19
CA VAL A 183 -9.40 19.76 -4.55
C VAL A 183 -8.73 19.66 -3.19
N PHE A 184 -7.77 20.54 -2.94
CA PHE A 184 -7.13 20.69 -1.65
C PHE A 184 -7.93 21.67 -0.78
N THR A 185 -8.32 21.21 0.40
CA THR A 185 -9.10 21.99 1.37
C THR A 185 -8.27 22.20 2.64
N ASN A 186 -8.80 22.88 3.65
CA ASN A 186 -8.10 22.98 4.95
C ASN A 186 -8.18 21.69 5.79
N HIS A 187 -8.79 20.63 5.28
CA HIS A 187 -8.95 19.37 5.99
C HIS A 187 -7.61 18.70 6.27
N PHE A 188 -7.30 18.41 7.51
CA PHE A 188 -6.03 17.86 7.99
C PHE A 188 -4.79 18.71 7.67
N TYR A 189 -4.92 20.01 7.43
CA TYR A 189 -3.76 20.84 7.10
C TYR A 189 -2.89 21.22 8.31
N ASN A 190 -3.42 21.24 9.50
CA ASN A 190 -2.70 21.71 10.71
C ASN A 190 -1.39 20.96 10.94
N GLU A 191 -0.32 21.71 11.27
CA GLU A 191 1.00 21.16 11.65
C GLU A 191 1.63 20.21 10.61
N ARG A 192 1.48 20.53 9.32
CA ARG A 192 2.03 19.70 8.24
C ARG A 192 3.42 20.10 7.77
N ASN A 193 3.83 21.32 8.02
CA ASN A 193 5.14 21.86 7.69
C ASN A 193 5.52 22.95 8.70
N VAL A 194 6.82 23.27 8.77
CA VAL A 194 7.35 24.23 9.75
C VAL A 194 7.10 25.71 9.35
N SER A 195 6.59 26.00 8.15
CA SER A 195 6.43 27.37 7.67
C SER A 195 5.38 28.16 8.42
N SER A 196 4.44 27.49 9.12
CA SER A 196 3.28 28.07 9.80
C SER A 196 2.39 28.94 8.89
N TYR A 197 2.49 28.78 7.58
CA TYR A 197 1.61 29.46 6.61
C TYR A 197 0.23 28.79 6.57
N SER A 198 -0.82 29.57 6.28
CA SER A 198 -2.09 29.02 5.83
C SER A 198 -1.90 28.29 4.50
N LEU A 199 -2.79 27.37 4.14
CA LEU A 199 -2.66 26.56 2.93
C LEU A 199 -2.54 27.44 1.67
N ASP A 200 -3.39 28.46 1.52
CA ASP A 200 -3.37 29.39 0.41
C ASP A 200 -2.04 30.15 0.30
N LYS A 201 -1.52 30.62 1.44
CA LYS A 201 -0.22 31.29 1.49
C LYS A 201 0.93 30.36 1.16
N LEU A 202 0.89 29.09 1.63
CA LEU A 202 1.88 28.07 1.29
C LEU A 202 1.86 27.84 -0.22
N LEU A 203 0.69 27.54 -0.80
CA LEU A 203 0.55 27.26 -2.22
C LEU A 203 1.02 28.45 -3.08
N SER A 204 0.65 29.70 -2.69
CA SER A 204 1.12 30.90 -3.37
C SER A 204 2.64 31.06 -3.34
N LYS A 205 3.28 30.73 -2.20
CA LYS A 205 4.74 30.81 -2.04
C LYS A 205 5.49 29.78 -2.85
N LEU A 206 4.88 28.64 -3.11
CA LEU A 206 5.50 27.51 -3.81
C LEU A 206 5.25 27.54 -5.32
N GLN A 207 4.53 28.52 -5.85
CA GLN A 207 4.35 28.65 -7.29
C GLN A 207 5.69 28.90 -7.97
N GLU A 208 6.02 28.06 -8.96
CA GLU A 208 7.29 28.06 -9.72
C GLU A 208 8.55 27.91 -8.86
N GLN A 209 8.39 27.45 -7.61
CA GLN A 209 9.48 27.23 -6.67
C GLN A 209 9.52 25.73 -6.27
N ALA A 210 10.72 25.20 -6.06
CA ALA A 210 10.87 23.87 -5.43
C ALA A 210 10.37 23.93 -3.98
N PHE A 211 9.84 22.81 -3.47
CA PHE A 211 9.47 22.71 -2.06
C PHE A 211 10.74 22.74 -1.18
N PRO A 212 10.86 23.63 -0.20
CA PRO A 212 12.00 23.68 0.71
C PRO A 212 12.03 22.46 1.62
N GLN A 213 13.06 21.64 1.55
CA GLN A 213 13.15 20.38 2.31
C GLN A 213 13.23 20.59 3.82
N GLU A 214 13.76 21.71 4.28
CA GLU A 214 13.80 22.13 5.68
C GLU A 214 12.41 22.43 6.26
N TRP A 215 11.37 22.54 5.42
CA TRP A 215 9.99 22.70 5.90
C TRP A 215 9.30 21.37 6.20
N LEU A 216 9.90 20.25 5.85
CA LEU A 216 9.35 18.93 6.13
C LEU A 216 9.41 18.62 7.65
N ILE A 217 8.31 18.08 8.18
CA ILE A 217 8.20 17.61 9.57
C ILE A 217 8.29 16.09 9.57
N GLU A 218 9.14 15.54 10.43
CA GLU A 218 9.30 14.10 10.58
C GLU A 218 7.99 13.43 11.01
N GLN A 219 7.74 12.26 10.44
CA GLN A 219 6.60 11.42 10.80
C GLN A 219 6.92 10.53 12.02
N ASN A 220 8.17 10.57 12.52
CA ASN A 220 8.70 9.71 13.58
C ASN A 220 8.59 8.21 13.24
N MET A 221 8.78 7.87 12.00
CA MET A 221 8.82 6.49 11.51
C MET A 221 9.75 6.37 10.30
N THR A 222 10.27 5.17 10.07
CA THR A 222 11.11 4.83 8.92
C THR A 222 10.31 4.09 7.85
N PHE A 223 10.88 3.95 6.66
CA PHE A 223 10.29 3.15 5.58
C PHE A 223 10.13 1.68 6.02
N GLY A 224 11.11 1.10 6.72
CA GLY A 224 11.04 -0.26 7.24
C GLY A 224 9.86 -0.52 8.20
N GLU A 225 9.41 0.52 8.92
CA GLU A 225 8.23 0.41 9.80
C GLU A 225 6.91 0.47 9.03
N ILE A 226 6.88 1.08 7.83
CA ILE A 226 5.67 1.17 6.99
C ILE A 226 5.44 -0.10 6.17
N ILE A 227 6.50 -0.84 5.81
CA ILE A 227 6.41 -2.06 4.99
C ILE A 227 6.19 -3.34 5.82
N LYS A 228 6.25 -3.27 7.14
CA LYS A 228 5.92 -4.37 8.07
C LYS A 228 4.42 -4.52 8.22
#